data_d06720a23275937db08c92c849bca68e
#
_entry.id   d06720a23275937db08c92c849bca68e
#
_cell.length_a   1.000
_cell.length_b   1.000
_cell.length_c   1.000
_cell.angle_alpha   90.00
_cell.angle_beta   90.00
_cell.angle_gamma   90.00
#
_symmetry.space_group_name_H-M   'P 1'
#
loop_
_entity.id
_entity.type
_entity.pdbx_description
1 polymer ?
#
loop_
_entity_poly.entity_id
_entity_poly.type
_entity_poly.pdbx_seq_one_letter_code
_entity_poly.pdbx_strand_id
1 'polypeptide(L)'
;MVLAGGMFALGLLMPFRYIAPAYARPPILSNDDLQDIEHPLETNFDNKMELLGYDIDPDKAKTREGVVVTLYWRALSEMEENYTIGVHLLGPDYEFYSGRDSYPARGNYATALWEEGDIIQDSYWLRIPRNFPAPSKGSIEVTVYLYDTGERVPIVNTQGETEAVSILLGPFGVTTRE
;
A
#
# COMPACT_ATOMS: atom_id res chain seq x y z
N MET A 1 20.93 29.77 -33.55
CA MET A 1 21.69 29.32 -32.36
C MET A 1 20.92 29.32 -31.05
N VAL A 2 19.75 29.95 -30.92
CA VAL A 2 18.98 30.03 -29.67
C VAL A 2 18.20 28.75 -29.36
N LEU A 3 17.74 27.99 -30.36
CA LEU A 3 16.96 26.75 -30.19
C LEU A 3 17.78 25.57 -29.61
N ALA A 4 19.04 25.44 -29.92
CA ALA A 4 19.90 24.36 -29.45
C ALA A 4 20.25 24.52 -27.94
N GLY A 5 20.43 25.76 -27.49
CA GLY A 5 20.71 26.04 -26.08
C GLY A 5 19.52 25.74 -25.13
N GLY A 6 18.29 25.98 -25.60
CA GLY A 6 17.08 25.68 -24.85
C GLY A 6 16.82 24.17 -24.65
N MET A 7 17.10 23.36 -25.69
CA MET A 7 16.97 21.89 -25.58
C MET A 7 18.05 21.29 -24.68
N PHE A 8 19.24 21.84 -24.62
CA PHE A 8 20.33 21.35 -23.76
C PHE A 8 20.07 21.67 -22.30
N ALA A 9 19.52 22.86 -21.99
CA ALA A 9 19.15 23.25 -20.64
C ALA A 9 17.95 22.42 -20.09
N LEU A 10 16.95 22.13 -20.93
CA LEU A 10 15.84 21.23 -20.59
C LEU A 10 16.33 19.81 -20.30
N GLY A 11 17.26 19.27 -21.12
CA GLY A 11 17.84 17.94 -20.93
C GLY A 11 18.61 17.80 -19.61
N LEU A 12 19.30 18.85 -19.17
CA LEU A 12 20.03 18.87 -17.90
C LEU A 12 19.11 19.00 -16.66
N LEU A 13 17.96 19.65 -16.80
CA LEU A 13 17.01 19.83 -15.70
C LEU A 13 16.01 18.67 -15.54
N MET A 14 15.77 17.89 -16.62
CA MET A 14 14.84 16.75 -16.58
C MET A 14 15.16 15.71 -15.50
N PRO A 15 16.42 15.25 -15.32
CA PRO A 15 16.73 14.28 -14.28
C PRO A 15 16.40 14.76 -12.89
N PHE A 16 16.62 16.03 -12.59
CA PHE A 16 16.43 16.60 -11.26
C PHE A 16 14.98 17.00 -10.97
N ARG A 17 14.24 17.43 -11.98
CA ARG A 17 12.89 17.94 -11.78
C ARG A 17 11.79 16.88 -11.95
N TYR A 18 12.04 15.85 -12.76
CA TYR A 18 11.02 14.84 -13.10
C TYR A 18 11.44 13.42 -12.74
N ILE A 19 12.69 13.05 -12.94
CA ILE A 19 13.16 11.69 -12.68
C ILE A 19 13.47 11.51 -11.19
N ALA A 20 14.31 12.35 -10.60
CA ALA A 20 14.70 12.21 -9.20
C ALA A 20 13.51 12.21 -8.23
N PRO A 21 12.49 13.09 -8.36
CA PRO A 21 11.31 13.02 -7.50
C PRO A 21 10.47 11.76 -7.68
N ALA A 22 10.46 11.17 -8.90
CA ALA A 22 9.71 9.94 -9.16
C ALA A 22 10.32 8.70 -8.49
N TYR A 23 11.62 8.76 -8.14
CA TYR A 23 12.38 7.70 -7.47
C TYR A 23 12.84 8.12 -6.05
N ALA A 24 12.29 9.21 -5.52
CA ALA A 24 12.61 9.63 -4.18
C ALA A 24 12.12 8.59 -3.16
N ARG A 25 12.95 8.34 -2.15
CA ARG A 25 12.55 7.57 -0.96
C ARG A 25 11.29 8.23 -0.37
N PRO A 26 10.25 7.47 0.00
CA PRO A 26 9.11 8.04 0.70
C PRO A 26 9.58 8.68 2.03
N PRO A 27 8.85 9.67 2.55
CA PRO A 27 9.14 10.21 3.86
C PRO A 27 8.99 9.10 4.91
N ILE A 28 9.96 9.00 5.80
CA ILE A 28 9.85 8.18 7.00
C ILE A 28 9.06 8.99 8.02
N LEU A 29 7.99 8.41 8.52
CA LEU A 29 7.12 9.05 9.51
C LEU A 29 7.73 8.95 10.90
N SER A 30 7.30 9.85 11.79
CA SER A 30 7.58 9.80 13.22
C SER A 30 6.42 9.13 13.99
N ASN A 31 6.63 8.79 15.25
CA ASN A 31 5.55 8.28 16.09
C ASN A 31 4.42 9.30 16.30
N ASP A 32 4.70 10.59 16.19
CA ASP A 32 3.68 11.64 16.32
C ASP A 32 2.70 11.64 15.14
N ASP A 33 3.16 11.25 13.95
CA ASP A 33 2.33 11.14 12.75
C ASP A 33 1.32 9.98 12.82
N LEU A 34 1.53 9.01 13.72
CA LEU A 34 0.61 7.87 13.92
C LEU A 34 -0.70 8.25 14.61
N GLN A 35 -0.77 9.41 15.26
CA GLN A 35 -1.97 9.87 15.96
C GLN A 35 -3.12 10.21 14.99
N ASP A 36 -2.80 10.47 13.73
CA ASP A 36 -3.77 10.83 12.70
C ASP A 36 -4.30 9.63 11.90
N ILE A 37 -3.87 8.40 12.22
CA ILE A 37 -4.36 7.17 11.56
C ILE A 37 -5.81 6.93 11.94
N GLU A 38 -6.71 6.86 10.94
CA GLU A 38 -8.15 6.68 11.17
C GLU A 38 -8.49 5.31 11.76
N HIS A 39 -7.76 4.27 11.36
CA HIS A 39 -7.97 2.89 11.80
C HIS A 39 -6.66 2.27 12.32
N PRO A 40 -6.27 2.54 13.57
CA PRO A 40 -5.06 1.96 14.15
C PRO A 40 -5.19 0.44 14.31
N LEU A 41 -4.08 -0.26 14.08
CA LEU A 41 -3.93 -1.71 14.19
C LEU A 41 -2.59 -2.04 14.85
N GLU A 42 -2.41 -3.34 15.18
CA GLU A 42 -1.12 -3.92 15.55
C GLU A 42 -1.08 -5.34 14.96
N THR A 43 -0.69 -5.44 13.68
CA THR A 43 -0.68 -6.73 12.98
C THR A 43 0.74 -7.09 12.57
N ASN A 44 1.29 -8.11 13.21
CA ASN A 44 2.68 -8.55 13.05
C ASN A 44 2.81 -9.58 11.93
N PHE A 45 3.57 -9.25 10.89
CA PHE A 45 3.93 -10.13 9.79
C PHE A 45 5.30 -10.76 10.05
N ASP A 46 5.32 -11.90 10.76
CA ASP A 46 6.48 -12.78 11.03
C ASP A 46 7.69 -12.04 11.64
N ASN A 47 7.45 -11.07 12.52
CA ASN A 47 8.48 -10.23 13.13
C ASN A 47 9.37 -9.47 12.11
N LYS A 48 8.94 -9.37 10.86
CA LYS A 48 9.62 -8.61 9.81
C LYS A 48 9.07 -7.18 9.72
N MET A 49 7.76 -7.07 9.68
CA MET A 49 7.05 -5.79 9.62
C MET A 49 5.72 -5.86 10.35
N GLU A 50 5.26 -4.73 10.80
CA GLU A 50 3.97 -4.56 11.49
C GLU A 50 3.10 -3.57 10.72
N LEU A 51 1.84 -3.92 10.48
CA LEU A 51 0.84 -2.98 10.00
C LEU A 51 0.28 -2.23 11.22
N LEU A 52 0.62 -0.94 11.32
CA LEU A 52 0.23 -0.05 12.43
C LEU A 52 -1.18 0.51 12.28
N GLY A 53 -1.73 0.45 11.07
CA GLY A 53 -3.05 0.96 10.77
C GLY A 53 -3.25 1.26 9.30
N TYR A 54 -4.43 1.78 8.98
CA TYR A 54 -4.82 2.11 7.61
C TYR A 54 -5.85 3.22 7.55
N ASP A 55 -5.95 3.88 6.39
CA ASP A 55 -7.03 4.78 6.02
C ASP A 55 -7.66 4.32 4.71
N ILE A 56 -8.96 4.59 4.53
CA ILE A 56 -9.69 4.34 3.29
C ILE A 56 -10.43 5.61 2.88
N ASP A 57 -10.00 6.25 1.79
CA ASP A 57 -10.56 7.50 1.30
C ASP A 57 -11.06 7.38 -0.16
N PRO A 58 -12.34 7.72 -0.42
CA PRO A 58 -13.39 8.02 0.53
C PRO A 58 -13.95 6.77 1.24
N ASP A 59 -14.53 6.94 2.43
CA ASP A 59 -15.24 5.90 3.19
C ASP A 59 -16.50 5.37 2.48
N LYS A 60 -16.96 6.14 1.48
CA LYS A 60 -18.05 5.80 0.53
C LYS A 60 -17.69 6.21 -0.88
N ALA A 61 -17.60 5.23 -1.76
CA ALA A 61 -17.28 5.44 -3.16
C ALA A 61 -18.39 4.90 -4.08
N LYS A 62 -18.35 5.27 -5.37
CA LYS A 62 -19.28 4.78 -6.38
C LYS A 62 -18.57 3.80 -7.31
N THR A 63 -19.35 2.89 -7.90
CA THR A 63 -18.84 2.05 -9.00
C THR A 63 -18.23 2.93 -10.10
N ARG A 64 -17.13 2.49 -10.71
CA ARG A 64 -16.29 3.20 -11.69
C ARG A 64 -15.41 4.33 -11.12
N GLU A 65 -15.51 4.65 -9.84
CA GLU A 65 -14.59 5.54 -9.12
C GLU A 65 -13.45 4.73 -8.52
N GLY A 66 -12.56 5.39 -7.81
CA GLY A 66 -11.48 4.76 -7.07
C GLY A 66 -11.58 5.01 -5.58
N VAL A 67 -10.89 4.20 -4.85
CA VAL A 67 -10.63 4.36 -3.42
C VAL A 67 -9.12 4.33 -3.20
N VAL A 68 -8.62 5.17 -2.32
CA VAL A 68 -7.23 5.14 -1.87
C VAL A 68 -7.19 4.40 -0.55
N VAL A 69 -6.37 3.36 -0.50
CA VAL A 69 -6.04 2.64 0.73
C VAL A 69 -4.64 3.06 1.12
N THR A 70 -4.48 3.65 2.28
CA THR A 70 -3.18 4.01 2.84
C THR A 70 -2.85 3.06 3.97
N LEU A 71 -1.71 2.41 3.89
CA LEU A 71 -1.18 1.47 4.89
C LEU A 71 0.00 2.11 5.60
N TYR A 72 0.06 1.92 6.91
CA TYR A 72 1.15 2.42 7.75
C TYR A 72 1.93 1.25 8.31
N TRP A 73 3.16 1.10 7.85
CA TRP A 73 4.03 -0.02 8.18
C TRP A 73 5.15 0.40 9.11
N ARG A 74 5.52 -0.48 10.05
CA ARG A 74 6.78 -0.38 10.79
C ARG A 74 7.67 -1.55 10.43
N ALA A 75 8.95 -1.28 10.14
CA ALA A 75 9.95 -2.32 10.05
C ALA A 75 10.28 -2.82 11.45
N LEU A 76 10.13 -4.12 11.70
CA LEU A 76 10.49 -4.76 12.97
C LEU A 76 11.91 -5.32 12.96
N SER A 77 12.45 -5.54 11.78
CA SER A 77 13.83 -5.98 11.55
C SER A 77 14.30 -5.56 10.16
N GLU A 78 15.60 -5.60 9.92
CA GLU A 78 16.14 -5.56 8.56
C GLU A 78 15.70 -6.79 7.78
N MET A 79 15.38 -6.61 6.50
CA MET A 79 14.89 -7.66 5.61
C MET A 79 15.88 -7.87 4.46
N GLU A 80 16.27 -9.14 4.23
CA GLU A 80 17.11 -9.49 3.08
C GLU A 80 16.30 -9.56 1.78
N GLU A 81 14.99 -9.88 1.89
CA GLU A 81 14.11 -10.11 0.76
C GLU A 81 13.22 -8.90 0.45
N ASN A 82 12.85 -8.78 -0.82
CA ASN A 82 11.89 -7.79 -1.28
C ASN A 82 10.48 -8.37 -1.27
N TYR A 83 9.70 -8.04 -0.26
CA TYR A 83 8.31 -8.47 -0.14
C TYR A 83 7.38 -7.60 -0.99
N THR A 84 6.46 -8.26 -1.65
CA THR A 84 5.33 -7.65 -2.36
C THR A 84 4.16 -7.50 -1.39
N ILE A 85 3.54 -6.33 -1.39
CA ILE A 85 2.29 -6.07 -0.68
C ILE A 85 1.16 -6.17 -1.69
N GLY A 86 0.25 -7.12 -1.49
CA GLY A 86 -0.99 -7.25 -2.23
C GLY A 86 -2.12 -6.54 -1.50
N VAL A 87 -2.81 -5.64 -2.21
CA VAL A 87 -3.97 -4.89 -1.70
C VAL A 87 -5.14 -5.13 -2.65
N HIS A 88 -6.14 -5.86 -2.19
CA HIS A 88 -7.21 -6.40 -3.02
C HIS A 88 -8.58 -5.92 -2.55
N LEU A 89 -9.37 -5.39 -3.47
CA LEU A 89 -10.77 -5.06 -3.23
C LEU A 89 -11.62 -6.33 -3.33
N LEU A 90 -12.26 -6.70 -2.23
CA LEU A 90 -13.20 -7.80 -2.13
C LEU A 90 -14.64 -7.28 -2.01
N GLY A 91 -15.57 -8.00 -2.62
CA GLY A 91 -17.01 -7.77 -2.49
C GLY A 91 -17.59 -8.34 -1.18
N PRO A 92 -18.93 -8.22 -1.01
CA PRO A 92 -19.61 -8.70 0.20
C PRO A 92 -19.46 -10.22 0.44
N ASP A 93 -19.24 -10.99 -0.61
CA ASP A 93 -19.03 -12.45 -0.56
C ASP A 93 -17.54 -12.83 -0.59
N TYR A 94 -16.65 -11.85 -0.35
CA TYR A 94 -15.20 -11.99 -0.40
C TYR A 94 -14.64 -12.37 -1.79
N GLU A 95 -15.43 -12.15 -2.86
CA GLU A 95 -14.94 -12.29 -4.22
C GLU A 95 -14.02 -11.13 -4.60
N PHE A 96 -12.95 -11.45 -5.33
CA PHE A 96 -12.00 -10.46 -5.85
C PHE A 96 -12.60 -9.63 -6.99
N TYR A 97 -12.46 -8.31 -6.90
CA TYR A 97 -12.93 -7.37 -7.92
C TYR A 97 -11.83 -6.55 -8.57
N SER A 98 -10.87 -6.12 -7.81
CA SER A 98 -9.67 -5.42 -8.31
C SER A 98 -8.58 -5.48 -7.26
N GLY A 99 -7.34 -5.21 -7.66
CA GLY A 99 -6.22 -5.20 -6.72
C GLY A 99 -4.99 -4.54 -7.32
N ARG A 100 -4.01 -4.38 -6.47
CA ARG A 100 -2.68 -3.93 -6.84
C ARG A 100 -1.66 -4.64 -5.96
N ASP A 101 -0.70 -5.25 -6.63
CA ASP A 101 0.45 -5.89 -6.02
C ASP A 101 1.70 -5.11 -6.42
N SER A 102 2.47 -4.66 -5.45
CA SER A 102 3.71 -3.94 -5.70
C SER A 102 4.65 -3.99 -4.50
N TYR A 103 5.92 -3.75 -4.74
CA TYR A 103 6.81 -3.32 -3.67
C TYR A 103 6.34 -1.97 -3.12
N PRO A 104 6.57 -1.68 -1.82
CA PRO A 104 6.14 -0.44 -1.19
C PRO A 104 6.55 0.83 -1.93
N ALA A 105 5.84 1.92 -1.68
CA ALA A 105 6.02 3.22 -2.34
C ALA A 105 5.95 3.12 -3.88
N ARG A 106 5.00 2.33 -4.40
CA ARG A 106 4.83 2.08 -5.84
C ARG A 106 6.06 1.46 -6.51
N GLY A 107 6.80 0.62 -5.78
CA GLY A 107 8.02 -0.02 -6.23
C GLY A 107 9.32 0.78 -6.01
N ASN A 108 9.24 1.96 -5.39
CA ASN A 108 10.40 2.83 -5.20
C ASN A 108 11.12 2.59 -3.85
N TYR A 109 10.51 1.85 -2.93
CA TYR A 109 11.10 1.60 -1.62
C TYR A 109 10.85 0.16 -1.18
N ALA A 110 11.58 -0.77 -1.81
CA ALA A 110 11.51 -2.19 -1.52
C ALA A 110 11.88 -2.48 -0.04
N THR A 111 11.30 -3.53 0.53
CA THR A 111 11.45 -3.86 1.97
C THR A 111 12.88 -4.12 2.40
N ALA A 112 13.75 -4.61 1.50
CA ALA A 112 15.19 -4.77 1.79
C ALA A 112 15.94 -3.44 1.97
N LEU A 113 15.29 -2.30 1.74
CA LEU A 113 15.84 -0.96 2.00
C LEU A 113 15.36 -0.35 3.32
N TRP A 114 14.46 -1.03 4.02
CA TRP A 114 13.90 -0.56 5.29
C TRP A 114 14.90 -0.80 6.42
N GLU A 115 15.05 0.18 7.29
CA GLU A 115 15.83 0.07 8.52
C GLU A 115 14.87 -0.27 9.69
N GLU A 116 15.34 -1.03 10.67
CA GLU A 116 14.54 -1.35 11.85
C GLU A 116 14.02 -0.07 12.53
N GLY A 117 12.72 -0.01 12.77
CA GLY A 117 12.02 1.15 13.33
C GLY A 117 11.52 2.15 12.29
N ASP A 118 11.87 2.03 11.00
CA ASP A 118 11.30 2.87 9.94
C ASP A 118 9.77 2.76 9.93
N ILE A 119 9.09 3.91 9.83
CA ILE A 119 7.63 3.97 9.68
C ILE A 119 7.33 4.50 8.28
N ILE A 120 6.70 3.67 7.46
CA ILE A 120 6.47 3.92 6.03
C ILE A 120 4.98 4.05 5.75
N GLN A 121 4.58 5.16 5.13
CA GLN A 121 3.26 5.34 4.56
C GLN A 121 3.25 4.85 3.11
N ASP A 122 2.35 3.92 2.81
CA ASP A 122 2.22 3.32 1.48
C ASP A 122 0.77 3.37 0.99
N SER A 123 0.52 4.01 -0.16
CA SER A 123 -0.83 4.29 -0.64
C SER A 123 -1.12 3.58 -1.96
N TYR A 124 -2.27 2.93 -2.01
CA TYR A 124 -2.76 2.13 -3.12
C TYR A 124 -4.07 2.70 -3.66
N TRP A 125 -4.09 3.09 -4.92
CA TRP A 125 -5.33 3.45 -5.59
C TRP A 125 -5.95 2.21 -6.21
N LEU A 126 -7.18 1.88 -5.81
CA LEU A 126 -7.95 0.76 -6.31
C LEU A 126 -9.19 1.27 -7.05
N ARG A 127 -9.41 0.75 -8.25
CA ARG A 127 -10.62 1.04 -9.00
C ARG A 127 -11.77 0.15 -8.55
N ILE A 128 -12.94 0.73 -8.31
CA ILE A 128 -14.17 -0.03 -8.10
C ILE A 128 -14.78 -0.33 -9.48
N PRO A 129 -14.78 -1.59 -9.94
CA PRO A 129 -15.25 -1.90 -11.28
C PRO A 129 -16.77 -1.78 -11.41
N ARG A 130 -17.24 -1.69 -12.66
CA ARG A 130 -18.68 -1.52 -12.94
C ARG A 130 -19.54 -2.68 -12.41
N ASN A 131 -19.01 -3.87 -12.43
CA ASN A 131 -19.69 -5.10 -12.00
C ASN A 131 -19.61 -5.36 -10.50
N PHE A 132 -19.04 -4.42 -9.71
CA PHE A 132 -19.09 -4.53 -8.26
C PHE A 132 -20.54 -4.49 -7.79
N PRO A 133 -20.97 -5.40 -6.87
CA PRO A 133 -22.37 -5.46 -6.41
C PRO A 133 -22.70 -4.25 -5.54
N ALA A 134 -23.32 -3.22 -6.11
CA ALA A 134 -23.70 -2.00 -5.42
C ALA A 134 -25.24 -1.81 -5.46
N PRO A 135 -25.86 -1.29 -4.38
CA PRO A 135 -25.24 -0.82 -3.14
C PRO A 135 -24.82 -1.97 -2.21
N SER A 136 -23.61 -1.95 -1.72
CA SER A 136 -23.09 -2.94 -0.77
C SER A 136 -21.87 -2.41 0.01
N LYS A 137 -21.21 -3.31 0.75
CA LYS A 137 -19.92 -3.04 1.38
C LYS A 137 -18.80 -3.74 0.63
N GLY A 138 -17.66 -3.06 0.51
CA GLY A 138 -16.39 -3.64 0.09
C GLY A 138 -15.46 -3.80 1.29
N SER A 139 -14.54 -4.75 1.20
CA SER A 139 -13.43 -4.94 2.13
C SER A 139 -12.11 -4.94 1.38
N ILE A 140 -11.04 -4.66 2.07
CA ILE A 140 -9.69 -4.69 1.50
C ILE A 140 -8.94 -5.85 2.14
N GLU A 141 -8.51 -6.83 1.34
CA GLU A 141 -7.55 -7.83 1.78
C GLU A 141 -6.14 -7.28 1.60
N VAL A 142 -5.32 -7.39 2.64
CA VAL A 142 -3.89 -7.09 2.59
C VAL A 142 -3.11 -8.36 2.87
N THR A 143 -2.16 -8.67 1.99
CA THR A 143 -1.25 -9.81 2.10
C THR A 143 0.18 -9.38 1.80
N VAL A 144 1.16 -10.04 2.40
CA VAL A 144 2.59 -9.84 2.16
C VAL A 144 3.17 -11.14 1.66
N TYR A 145 3.93 -11.14 0.58
CA TYR A 145 4.46 -12.36 0.00
C TYR A 145 5.74 -12.13 -0.84
N LEU A 146 6.48 -13.18 -1.08
CA LEU A 146 7.59 -13.20 -2.05
C LEU A 146 7.03 -13.39 -3.45
N TYR A 147 7.30 -12.43 -4.35
CA TYR A 147 6.74 -12.44 -5.71
C TYR A 147 7.15 -13.70 -6.51
N ASP A 148 8.40 -14.13 -6.40
CA ASP A 148 8.95 -15.21 -7.20
C ASP A 148 8.39 -16.58 -6.82
N THR A 149 8.07 -16.81 -5.54
CA THR A 149 7.59 -18.10 -5.02
C THR A 149 6.10 -18.09 -4.71
N GLY A 150 5.49 -16.92 -4.51
CA GLY A 150 4.14 -16.78 -3.99
C GLY A 150 4.02 -17.13 -2.50
N GLU A 151 5.13 -17.35 -1.80
CA GLU A 151 5.14 -17.66 -0.37
C GLU A 151 4.68 -16.47 0.43
N ARG A 152 3.59 -16.64 1.18
CA ARG A 152 3.00 -15.59 2.02
C ARG A 152 3.70 -15.50 3.36
N VAL A 153 3.95 -14.28 3.81
CA VAL A 153 4.44 -14.00 5.16
C VAL A 153 3.28 -14.19 6.14
N PRO A 154 3.43 -15.08 7.15
CA PRO A 154 2.36 -15.31 8.11
C PRO A 154 2.15 -14.09 9.04
N ILE A 155 0.92 -13.90 9.45
CA ILE A 155 0.57 -13.05 10.59
C ILE A 155 0.72 -13.91 11.84
N VAL A 156 1.49 -13.41 12.80
CA VAL A 156 1.80 -14.14 14.03
C VAL A 156 1.31 -13.40 15.27
N ASN A 157 0.90 -14.17 16.27
CA ASN A 157 0.55 -13.62 17.60
C ASN A 157 1.80 -13.35 18.45
N THR A 158 1.61 -12.89 19.67
CA THR A 158 2.69 -12.57 20.62
C THR A 158 3.51 -13.79 21.04
N GLN A 159 3.03 -15.00 20.82
CA GLN A 159 3.74 -16.26 21.06
C GLN A 159 4.50 -16.75 19.80
N GLY A 160 4.38 -16.06 18.66
CA GLY A 160 5.00 -16.47 17.39
C GLY A 160 4.21 -17.54 16.64
N GLU A 161 2.95 -17.81 17.03
CA GLU A 161 2.09 -18.78 16.34
C GLU A 161 1.37 -18.12 15.17
N THR A 162 1.30 -18.81 14.05
CA THR A 162 0.59 -18.32 12.86
C THR A 162 -0.92 -18.28 13.08
N GLU A 163 -1.53 -17.12 12.87
CA GLU A 163 -2.98 -16.92 12.95
C GLU A 163 -3.62 -16.82 11.57
N ALA A 164 -2.93 -16.17 10.62
CA ALA A 164 -3.43 -15.93 9.26
C ALA A 164 -2.28 -15.71 8.27
N VAL A 165 -2.61 -15.49 6.99
CA VAL A 165 -1.67 -15.11 5.93
C VAL A 165 -2.14 -13.86 5.17
N SER A 166 -3.24 -13.27 5.59
CA SER A 166 -3.78 -11.98 5.12
C SER A 166 -4.68 -11.39 6.18
N ILE A 167 -4.93 -10.08 6.11
CA ILE A 167 -5.85 -9.35 6.98
C ILE A 167 -6.93 -8.66 6.13
N LEU A 168 -8.15 -8.60 6.66
CA LEU A 168 -9.27 -7.86 6.07
C LEU A 168 -9.45 -6.52 6.77
N LEU A 169 -9.43 -5.44 5.98
CA LEU A 169 -9.61 -4.06 6.42
C LEU A 169 -10.98 -3.53 5.98
N GLY A 170 -11.51 -2.55 6.69
CA GLY A 170 -12.81 -1.97 6.44
C GLY A 170 -13.89 -2.57 7.34
N PRO A 171 -15.14 -2.65 6.91
CA PRO A 171 -15.64 -2.41 5.55
C PRO A 171 -15.93 -0.94 5.21
N PHE A 172 -15.92 -0.59 3.92
CA PHE A 172 -16.34 0.71 3.42
C PHE A 172 -17.57 0.61 2.49
N GLY A 173 -18.26 1.74 2.27
CA GLY A 173 -19.49 1.75 1.48
C GLY A 173 -19.26 1.83 -0.02
N VAL A 174 -19.99 1.04 -0.83
CA VAL A 174 -20.01 1.15 -2.28
C VAL A 174 -21.42 1.37 -2.78
N THR A 175 -21.63 2.44 -3.59
CA THR A 175 -22.91 2.78 -4.18
C THR A 175 -22.85 2.75 -5.71
N THR A 176 -24.01 2.69 -6.35
CA THR A 176 -24.09 2.73 -7.80
C THR A 176 -23.83 4.14 -8.32
N ARG A 177 -23.03 4.27 -9.37
CA ARG A 177 -22.95 5.51 -10.14
C ARG A 177 -24.14 5.60 -11.08
N GLU A 178 -24.93 6.63 -10.93
CA GLU A 178 -26.01 6.99 -11.88
C GLU A 178 -25.43 7.36 -13.26
#